data_41b836a9f0c10577270c9988897c524c
#
_entry.id   41b836a9f0c10577270c9988897c524c
#
_cell.length_a   1.000
_cell.length_b   1.000
_cell.length_c   1.000
_cell.angle_alpha   90.00
_cell.angle_beta   90.00
_cell.angle_gamma   90.00
#
_symmetry.space_group_name_H-M   'P 1'
#
loop_
_entity.id
_entity.type
_entity.pdbx_description
1 polymer ?
#
loop_
_entity_poly.entity_id
_entity_poly.type
_entity_poly.pdbx_seq_one_letter_code
_entity_poly.pdbx_strand_id
1 'polypeptide(L)'
;MSKTKAAGTTHYEILFILPNKFTEDEAKKVMDKVGQLITTTGGQLTHNEFWGKKKLAYEIKHNAYGYYGLFEFDLEGKLLAAIDKNLRLSADILRHQIVVKKVKSAEEIARAEAIRAKIDSKKAADKKKEEKEKKASTTEAPAKTKKSDDKRVDLKDLDKKL
;
A
#
# COMPACT_ATOMS: atom_id res chain seq x y z
N MET A 1 23.15 -17.05 6.48
CA MET A 1 24.42 -16.34 6.75
C MET A 1 24.07 -15.02 7.42
N SER A 2 24.44 -14.88 8.70
CA SER A 2 24.21 -13.66 9.47
C SER A 2 25.12 -12.56 8.90
N LYS A 3 24.57 -11.52 8.24
CA LYS A 3 25.35 -10.38 7.76
C LYS A 3 25.79 -9.59 8.99
N THR A 4 27.06 -9.70 9.33
CA THR A 4 27.72 -8.86 10.36
C THR A 4 27.57 -7.39 9.94
N LYS A 5 26.88 -6.60 10.76
CA LYS A 5 26.82 -5.14 10.62
C LYS A 5 28.25 -4.60 10.61
N ALA A 6 28.65 -3.92 9.54
CA ALA A 6 29.91 -3.17 9.55
C ALA A 6 29.85 -2.12 10.65
N ALA A 7 30.90 -2.04 11.46
CA ALA A 7 30.98 -1.10 12.58
C ALA A 7 30.77 0.34 12.06
N GLY A 8 29.71 1.02 12.52
CA GLY A 8 29.38 2.40 12.14
C GLY A 8 28.21 2.55 11.15
N THR A 9 27.63 1.47 10.62
CA THR A 9 26.47 1.54 9.74
C THR A 9 25.16 1.48 10.54
N THR A 10 24.21 2.30 10.12
CA THR A 10 22.84 2.35 10.68
C THR A 10 21.85 1.86 9.63
N HIS A 11 20.84 1.12 10.07
CA HIS A 11 19.77 0.65 9.20
C HIS A 11 18.70 1.71 9.04
N TYR A 12 18.43 2.09 7.81
CA TYR A 12 17.46 3.10 7.44
C TYR A 12 16.33 2.52 6.60
N GLU A 13 15.17 3.11 6.74
CA GLU A 13 14.02 2.89 5.86
C GLU A 13 13.69 4.22 5.17
N ILE A 14 13.55 4.19 3.86
CA ILE A 14 13.08 5.33 3.08
C ILE A 14 11.74 5.00 2.45
N LEU A 15 10.76 5.86 2.69
CA LEU A 15 9.49 5.88 1.98
C LEU A 15 9.46 7.10 1.09
N PHE A 16 9.11 6.93 -0.19
CA PHE A 16 8.99 8.04 -1.13
C PHE A 16 7.76 7.90 -2.01
N ILE A 17 7.31 9.03 -2.53
CA ILE A 17 6.10 9.15 -3.35
C ILE A 17 6.50 9.74 -4.70
N LEU A 18 6.12 9.04 -5.77
CA LEU A 18 6.29 9.49 -7.14
C LEU A 18 4.98 10.09 -7.66
N PRO A 19 5.03 11.09 -8.56
CA PRO A 19 3.86 11.74 -9.12
C PRO A 19 3.04 10.79 -10.00
N ASN A 20 1.75 11.07 -10.07
CA ASN A 20 0.78 10.32 -10.87
C ASN A 20 0.99 10.46 -12.39
N LYS A 21 1.84 11.37 -12.85
CA LYS A 21 2.17 11.57 -14.27
C LYS A 21 2.86 10.35 -14.89
N PHE A 22 3.49 9.51 -14.08
CA PHE A 22 4.19 8.32 -14.54
C PHE A 22 3.23 7.15 -14.77
N THR A 23 3.55 6.32 -15.75
CA THR A 23 3.02 4.96 -15.86
C THR A 23 3.66 4.08 -14.78
N GLU A 24 3.10 2.90 -14.54
CA GLU A 24 3.64 1.98 -13.53
C GLU A 24 5.07 1.54 -13.84
N ASP A 25 5.36 1.30 -15.14
CA ASP A 25 6.70 0.89 -15.58
C ASP A 25 7.72 2.03 -15.48
N GLU A 26 7.30 3.26 -15.74
CA GLU A 26 8.15 4.44 -15.52
C GLU A 26 8.41 4.66 -14.03
N ALA A 27 7.39 4.47 -13.19
CA ALA A 27 7.55 4.56 -11.74
C ALA A 27 8.56 3.52 -11.21
N LYS A 28 8.55 2.29 -11.73
CA LYS A 28 9.55 1.27 -11.40
C LYS A 28 10.95 1.69 -11.83
N LYS A 29 11.11 2.28 -13.02
CA LYS A 29 12.41 2.81 -13.47
C LYS A 29 12.93 3.95 -12.58
N VAL A 30 12.05 4.82 -12.11
CA VAL A 30 12.45 5.87 -11.15
C VAL A 30 12.83 5.25 -9.80
N MET A 31 12.12 4.21 -9.37
CA MET A 31 12.48 3.45 -8.18
C MET A 31 13.88 2.84 -8.31
N ASP A 32 14.20 2.23 -9.44
CA ASP A 32 15.55 1.68 -9.70
C ASP A 32 16.64 2.76 -9.64
N LYS A 33 16.37 3.97 -10.16
CA LYS A 33 17.29 5.12 -10.02
C LYS A 33 17.54 5.51 -8.57
N VAL A 34 16.50 5.49 -7.73
CA VAL A 34 16.66 5.74 -6.29
C VAL A 34 17.49 4.64 -5.63
N GLY A 35 17.28 3.39 -6.00
CA GLY A 35 18.10 2.27 -5.55
C GLY A 35 19.57 2.41 -5.97
N GLN A 36 19.83 2.81 -7.21
CA GLN A 36 21.19 3.11 -7.71
C GLN A 36 21.82 4.29 -6.96
N LEU A 37 21.07 5.34 -6.65
CA LEU A 37 21.58 6.47 -5.86
C LEU A 37 22.06 6.00 -4.48
N ILE A 38 21.30 5.15 -3.81
CA ILE A 38 21.65 4.60 -2.49
C ILE A 38 22.94 3.78 -2.60
N THR A 39 23.04 2.87 -3.58
CA THR A 39 24.22 2.02 -3.76
C THR A 39 25.45 2.82 -4.18
N THR A 40 25.32 3.82 -5.05
CA THR A 40 26.42 4.70 -5.46
C THR A 40 26.95 5.54 -4.30
N THR A 41 26.08 5.91 -3.35
CA THR A 41 26.48 6.64 -2.14
C THR A 41 27.14 5.75 -1.10
N GLY A 42 27.25 4.43 -1.36
CA GLY A 42 27.86 3.47 -0.44
C GLY A 42 26.86 2.74 0.47
N GLY A 43 25.56 2.89 0.21
CA GLY A 43 24.51 2.16 0.92
C GLY A 43 24.35 0.74 0.40
N GLN A 44 24.03 -0.18 1.31
CA GLN A 44 23.68 -1.55 0.96
C GLN A 44 22.17 -1.75 1.08
N LEU A 45 21.49 -1.97 -0.06
CA LEU A 45 20.07 -2.29 -0.08
C LEU A 45 19.82 -3.67 0.57
N THR A 46 18.89 -3.71 1.51
CA THR A 46 18.50 -4.93 2.20
C THR A 46 17.10 -5.40 1.79
N HIS A 47 16.19 -4.45 1.54
CA HIS A 47 14.82 -4.75 1.15
C HIS A 47 14.27 -3.66 0.22
N ASN A 48 13.36 -4.04 -0.67
CA ASN A 48 12.62 -3.10 -1.53
C ASN A 48 11.17 -3.55 -1.69
N GLU A 49 10.25 -2.60 -1.65
CA GLU A 49 8.83 -2.83 -1.91
C GLU A 49 8.27 -1.74 -2.81
N PHE A 50 7.47 -2.15 -3.78
CA PHE A 50 6.67 -1.25 -4.61
C PHE A 50 5.20 -1.43 -4.26
N TRP A 51 4.59 -0.41 -3.64
CA TRP A 51 3.19 -0.52 -3.19
C TRP A 51 2.18 -0.10 -4.25
N GLY A 52 2.67 0.34 -5.42
CA GLY A 52 1.81 0.80 -6.51
C GLY A 52 1.15 2.15 -6.24
N LYS A 53 0.16 2.46 -7.07
CA LYS A 53 -0.59 3.73 -7.04
C LYS A 53 -1.61 3.74 -5.91
N LYS A 54 -1.54 4.76 -5.05
CA LYS A 54 -2.48 4.96 -3.94
C LYS A 54 -2.98 6.40 -3.90
N LYS A 55 -4.19 6.58 -3.35
CA LYS A 55 -4.74 7.91 -3.08
C LYS A 55 -3.98 8.53 -1.90
N LEU A 56 -3.57 9.79 -2.06
CA LEU A 56 -2.94 10.57 -1.00
C LEU A 56 -4.00 11.08 -0.02
N ALA A 57 -3.63 11.29 1.23
CA ALA A 57 -4.52 11.88 2.24
C ALA A 57 -4.87 13.34 1.92
N TYR A 58 -3.95 14.04 1.27
CA TYR A 58 -4.11 15.40 0.75
C TYR A 58 -3.28 15.53 -0.53
N GLU A 59 -3.61 16.50 -1.37
CA GLU A 59 -2.91 16.74 -2.62
C GLU A 59 -1.51 17.29 -2.39
N ILE A 60 -0.53 16.71 -3.10
CA ILE A 60 0.87 17.16 -3.08
C ILE A 60 1.23 17.61 -4.49
N LYS A 61 1.58 18.89 -4.68
CA LYS A 61 1.90 19.48 -5.98
C LYS A 61 0.83 19.14 -7.04
N HIS A 62 -0.44 19.34 -6.70
CA HIS A 62 -1.61 19.04 -7.55
C HIS A 62 -1.77 17.55 -7.92
N ASN A 63 -1.18 16.63 -7.17
CA ASN A 63 -1.39 15.19 -7.34
C ASN A 63 -2.24 14.65 -6.20
N ALA A 64 -3.44 14.13 -6.51
CA ALA A 64 -4.32 13.44 -5.56
C ALA A 64 -3.94 11.96 -5.38
N TYR A 65 -3.14 11.41 -6.30
CA TYR A 65 -2.63 10.04 -6.29
C TYR A 65 -1.12 10.04 -6.48
N GLY A 66 -0.44 9.01 -5.98
CA GLY A 66 0.99 8.81 -6.17
C GLY A 66 1.37 7.35 -6.08
N TYR A 67 2.53 7.01 -6.64
CA TYR A 67 3.13 5.69 -6.46
C TYR A 67 4.03 5.69 -5.24
N TYR A 68 3.88 4.69 -4.39
CA TYR A 68 4.68 4.53 -3.19
C TYR A 68 5.77 3.50 -3.40
N GLY A 69 6.99 3.87 -3.08
CA GLY A 69 8.15 3.00 -3.04
C GLY A 69 8.81 3.02 -1.66
N LEU A 70 9.26 1.87 -1.21
CA LEU A 70 9.96 1.70 0.06
C LEU A 70 11.28 0.97 -0.19
N PHE A 71 12.36 1.49 0.39
CA PHE A 71 13.65 0.80 0.48
C PHE A 71 14.12 0.71 1.93
N GLU A 72 14.74 -0.40 2.26
CA GLU A 72 15.53 -0.53 3.48
C GLU A 72 17.00 -0.71 3.08
N PHE A 73 17.88 -0.02 3.77
CA PHE A 73 19.30 -0.04 3.46
C PHE A 73 20.16 0.24 4.68
N ASP A 74 21.38 -0.27 4.64
CA ASP A 74 22.41 0.02 5.62
C ASP A 74 23.35 1.10 5.07
N LEU A 75 23.58 2.15 5.83
CA LEU A 75 24.42 3.28 5.41
C LEU A 75 25.16 3.90 6.60
N GLU A 76 26.33 4.48 6.36
CA GLU A 76 26.99 5.35 7.34
C GLU A 76 26.22 6.68 7.46
N GLY A 77 25.90 7.09 8.69
CA GLY A 77 25.08 8.28 8.95
C GLY A 77 25.57 9.58 8.29
N LYS A 78 26.89 9.71 8.10
CA LYS A 78 27.51 10.87 7.43
C LYS A 78 27.06 11.03 5.95
N LEU A 79 26.80 9.92 5.28
CA LEU A 79 26.43 9.90 3.86
C LEU A 79 24.94 10.12 3.64
N LEU A 80 24.11 10.01 4.69
CA LEU A 80 22.67 10.16 4.59
C LEU A 80 22.24 11.53 4.05
N ALA A 81 22.95 12.60 4.44
CA ALA A 81 22.67 13.95 3.99
C ALA A 81 22.82 14.13 2.47
N ALA A 82 23.72 13.38 1.83
CA ALA A 82 23.88 13.40 0.37
C ALA A 82 22.67 12.75 -0.33
N ILE A 83 22.14 11.67 0.20
CA ILE A 83 20.92 11.01 -0.33
C ILE A 83 19.72 11.95 -0.17
N ASP A 84 19.49 12.51 1.04
CA ASP A 84 18.39 13.43 1.31
C ASP A 84 18.42 14.62 0.34
N LYS A 85 19.60 15.24 0.15
CA LYS A 85 19.78 16.36 -0.77
C LYS A 85 19.41 15.98 -2.21
N ASN A 86 19.89 14.86 -2.72
CA ASN A 86 19.62 14.41 -4.08
C ASN A 86 18.11 14.12 -4.29
N LEU A 87 17.47 13.46 -3.34
CA LEU A 87 16.03 13.17 -3.41
C LEU A 87 15.18 14.43 -3.33
N ARG A 88 15.58 15.42 -2.53
CA ARG A 88 14.92 16.71 -2.39
C ARG A 88 14.99 17.55 -3.66
N LEU A 89 16.11 17.46 -4.37
CA LEU A 89 16.32 18.17 -5.64
C LEU A 89 15.71 17.45 -6.84
N SER A 90 15.34 16.17 -6.69
CA SER A 90 14.75 15.40 -7.78
C SER A 90 13.34 15.89 -8.10
N ALA A 91 13.10 16.23 -9.37
CA ALA A 91 11.78 16.59 -9.86
C ALA A 91 10.82 15.39 -9.98
N ASP A 92 11.35 14.19 -9.94
CA ASP A 92 10.60 12.94 -10.09
C ASP A 92 10.03 12.43 -8.75
N ILE A 93 10.39 13.08 -7.64
CA ILE A 93 9.92 12.71 -6.30
C ILE A 93 9.05 13.82 -5.75
N LEU A 94 7.81 13.48 -5.37
CA LEU A 94 6.91 14.44 -4.71
C LEU A 94 7.33 14.69 -3.27
N ARG A 95 7.61 13.62 -2.56
CA ARG A 95 7.98 13.62 -1.15
C ARG A 95 8.73 12.36 -0.79
N HIS A 96 9.64 12.47 0.18
CA HIS A 96 10.31 11.32 0.78
C HIS A 96 10.44 11.52 2.29
N GLN A 97 10.62 10.43 2.99
CA GLN A 97 10.89 10.40 4.42
C GLN A 97 11.90 9.30 4.71
N ILE A 98 12.95 9.61 5.44
CA ILE A 98 13.97 8.66 5.87
C ILE A 98 13.86 8.51 7.38
N VAL A 99 13.79 7.28 7.86
CA VAL A 99 13.72 6.94 9.28
C VAL A 99 14.77 5.90 9.64
N VAL A 100 15.26 5.95 10.87
CA VAL A 100 16.11 4.88 11.42
C VAL A 100 15.22 3.71 11.79
N LYS A 101 15.49 2.53 11.23
CA LYS A 101 14.76 1.31 11.53
C LYS A 101 15.60 0.40 12.42
N LYS A 102 15.03 -0.07 13.52
CA LYS A 102 15.67 -1.10 14.33
C LYS A 102 15.64 -2.41 13.57
N VAL A 103 16.80 -3.00 13.36
CA VAL A 103 16.91 -4.36 12.80
C VAL A 103 16.30 -5.32 13.81
N LYS A 104 15.21 -5.97 13.42
CA LYS A 104 14.59 -7.00 14.25
C LYS A 104 15.53 -8.20 14.33
N SER A 105 15.62 -8.82 15.51
CA SER A 105 16.35 -10.06 15.66
C SER A 105 15.69 -11.19 14.85
N ALA A 106 16.44 -12.23 14.50
CA ALA A 106 15.88 -13.38 13.78
C ALA A 106 14.69 -14.01 14.51
N GLU A 107 14.71 -13.98 15.86
CA GLU A 107 13.59 -14.46 16.69
C GLU A 107 12.36 -13.57 16.60
N GLU A 108 12.56 -12.23 16.54
CA GLU A 108 11.45 -11.29 16.39
C GLU A 108 10.82 -11.37 14.98
N ILE A 109 11.63 -11.62 13.96
CA ILE A 109 11.15 -11.85 12.58
C ILE A 109 10.31 -13.13 12.55
N ALA A 110 10.82 -14.23 13.08
CA ALA A 110 10.10 -15.50 13.15
C ALA A 110 8.78 -15.38 13.93
N ARG A 111 8.78 -14.65 15.05
CA ARG A 111 7.54 -14.37 15.81
C ARG A 111 6.55 -13.54 15.02
N ALA A 112 7.03 -12.50 14.34
CA ALA A 112 6.18 -11.63 13.53
C ALA A 112 5.54 -12.40 12.34
N GLU A 113 6.30 -13.26 11.68
CA GLU A 113 5.80 -14.13 10.60
C GLU A 113 4.79 -15.16 11.13
N ALA A 114 5.04 -15.77 12.28
CA ALA A 114 4.09 -16.69 12.90
C ALA A 114 2.77 -16.01 13.29
N ILE A 115 2.85 -14.77 13.79
CA ILE A 115 1.65 -13.97 14.10
C ILE A 115 0.91 -13.60 12.82
N ARG A 116 1.61 -13.19 11.76
CA ARG A 116 1.03 -12.85 10.46
C ARG A 116 0.32 -14.05 9.83
N ALA A 117 0.95 -15.21 9.83
CA ALA A 117 0.36 -16.46 9.36
C ALA A 117 -0.93 -16.84 10.14
N LYS A 118 -0.94 -16.64 11.47
CA LYS A 118 -2.13 -16.86 12.30
C LYS A 118 -3.27 -15.89 11.99
N ILE A 119 -2.95 -14.60 11.74
CA ILE A 119 -3.94 -13.58 11.37
C ILE A 119 -4.53 -13.89 10.01
N ASP A 120 -3.71 -14.27 9.04
CA ASP A 120 -4.15 -14.58 7.68
C ASP A 120 -5.01 -15.86 7.65
N SER A 121 -4.62 -16.89 8.42
CA SER A 121 -5.44 -18.11 8.56
C SER A 121 -6.79 -17.83 9.23
N LYS A 122 -6.81 -16.93 10.25
CA LYS A 122 -8.05 -16.54 10.92
C LYS A 122 -8.96 -15.73 10.00
N LYS A 123 -8.42 -14.77 9.25
CA LYS A 123 -9.17 -14.00 8.24
C LYS A 123 -9.73 -14.88 7.13
N ALA A 124 -8.97 -15.91 6.69
CA ALA A 124 -9.44 -16.86 5.69
C ALA A 124 -10.57 -17.74 6.25
N ALA A 125 -10.51 -18.13 7.52
CA ALA A 125 -11.56 -18.90 8.19
C ALA A 125 -12.85 -18.09 8.39
N ASP A 126 -12.72 -16.83 8.81
CA ASP A 126 -13.85 -15.92 9.01
C ASP A 126 -14.54 -15.60 7.66
N LYS A 127 -13.76 -15.38 6.59
CA LYS A 127 -14.31 -15.16 5.25
C LYS A 127 -15.07 -16.39 4.70
N LYS A 128 -14.58 -17.61 5.02
CA LYS A 128 -15.29 -18.85 4.66
C LYS A 128 -16.57 -19.04 5.48
N LYS A 129 -16.64 -18.55 6.72
CA LYS A 129 -17.88 -18.60 7.53
C LYS A 129 -18.91 -17.62 6.98
N GLU A 130 -18.54 -16.39 6.66
CA GLU A 130 -19.44 -15.41 6.05
C GLU A 130 -20.00 -15.87 4.68
N GLU A 131 -19.16 -16.52 3.85
CA GLU A 131 -19.63 -17.08 2.57
C GLU A 131 -20.61 -18.24 2.78
N LYS A 132 -20.40 -19.09 3.80
CA LYS A 132 -21.33 -20.17 4.12
C LYS A 132 -22.66 -19.67 4.69
N GLU A 133 -22.64 -18.64 5.54
CA GLU A 133 -23.86 -18.02 6.07
C GLU A 133 -24.66 -17.30 4.98
N LYS A 134 -24.00 -16.60 4.05
CA LYS A 134 -24.66 -16.00 2.88
C LYS A 134 -25.25 -17.02 1.93
N LYS A 135 -24.65 -18.20 1.77
CA LYS A 135 -25.22 -19.31 0.96
C LYS A 135 -26.36 -20.03 1.67
N ALA A 136 -26.35 -20.12 2.99
CA ALA A 136 -27.44 -20.74 3.75
C ALA A 136 -28.71 -19.86 3.80
N SER A 137 -28.57 -18.54 3.77
CA SER A 137 -29.71 -17.61 3.76
C SER A 137 -30.39 -17.43 2.40
N THR A 138 -29.82 -18.03 1.33
CA THR A 138 -30.40 -17.94 -0.04
C THR A 138 -31.23 -19.17 -0.41
N THR A 139 -31.35 -20.19 0.48
CA THR A 139 -32.01 -21.47 0.15
C THR A 139 -33.33 -21.68 0.88
N GLU A 140 -33.89 -20.70 1.62
CA GLU A 140 -35.21 -20.81 2.20
C GLU A 140 -36.12 -19.64 1.77
N ALA A 141 -36.81 -19.83 0.64
CA ALA A 141 -38.09 -19.21 0.39
C ALA A 141 -39.03 -20.18 -0.31
N PRO A 142 -39.98 -20.79 0.41
CA PRO A 142 -41.04 -21.53 -0.24
C PRO A 142 -42.11 -20.60 -0.79
N ALA A 143 -42.50 -20.88 -2.00
CA ALA A 143 -43.64 -20.31 -2.69
C ALA A 143 -44.90 -20.29 -1.83
N LYS A 144 -45.57 -19.16 -1.70
CA LYS A 144 -47.03 -19.05 -1.52
C LYS A 144 -47.56 -17.89 -2.32
N THR A 145 -48.23 -18.26 -3.39
CA THR A 145 -49.20 -17.51 -4.16
C THR A 145 -50.23 -16.81 -3.29
N LYS A 146 -50.43 -15.49 -3.50
CA LYS A 146 -51.77 -14.87 -3.44
C LYS A 146 -51.82 -13.67 -4.40
N LYS A 147 -52.75 -13.82 -5.35
CA LYS A 147 -53.28 -12.76 -6.22
C LYS A 147 -53.83 -11.62 -5.35
N SER A 148 -53.57 -10.38 -5.72
CA SER A 148 -54.54 -9.28 -5.66
C SER A 148 -53.98 -8.05 -6.41
N ASP A 149 -54.64 -7.79 -7.51
CA ASP A 149 -55.07 -6.51 -8.06
C ASP A 149 -54.06 -5.38 -8.32
N ASP A 150 -53.86 -5.28 -9.60
CA ASP A 150 -53.57 -4.18 -10.49
C ASP A 150 -54.22 -2.85 -10.04
N LYS A 151 -53.42 -1.84 -9.74
CA LYS A 151 -53.76 -0.42 -9.89
C LYS A 151 -52.51 0.30 -10.37
N ARG A 152 -52.38 0.26 -11.71
CA ARG A 152 -51.59 1.26 -12.45
C ARG A 152 -52.20 2.63 -12.21
N VAL A 153 -51.47 3.48 -11.54
CA VAL A 153 -51.77 4.94 -11.51
C VAL A 153 -51.04 5.55 -12.69
N ASP A 154 -51.85 6.03 -13.66
CA ASP A 154 -51.39 6.75 -14.84
C ASP A 154 -50.75 8.09 -14.43
N LEU A 155 -49.51 8.30 -14.92
CA LEU A 155 -48.67 9.49 -14.70
C LEU A 155 -49.18 10.73 -15.47
N LYS A 156 -50.41 10.71 -16.03
CA LYS A 156 -50.98 11.79 -16.84
C LYS A 156 -51.85 12.79 -16.07
N ASP A 157 -52.15 12.57 -14.81
CA ASP A 157 -53.03 13.44 -14.02
C ASP A 157 -52.32 14.45 -13.11
N LEU A 158 -50.99 14.59 -13.21
CA LEU A 158 -50.22 15.53 -12.39
C LEU A 158 -49.96 16.89 -13.02
N ASP A 159 -50.31 17.08 -14.31
CA ASP A 159 -50.05 18.35 -15.04
C ASP A 159 -51.26 19.31 -15.14
N LYS A 160 -52.30 19.14 -14.31
CA LYS A 160 -53.50 19.99 -14.35
C LYS A 160 -53.84 20.73 -13.06
N LYS A 161 -52.87 20.96 -12.19
CA LYS A 161 -53.04 21.87 -11.04
C LYS A 161 -51.74 22.61 -10.70
N LEU A 162 -51.42 23.57 -11.57
CA LEU A 162 -50.68 24.79 -11.23
C LEU A 162 -51.14 25.85 -12.22
#